data_c013e851f2aeb62101c8f6a5ed9b0852
#
_entry.id   c013e851f2aeb62101c8f6a5ed9b0852
#
_cell.length_a   1.000
_cell.length_b   1.000
_cell.length_c   1.000
_cell.angle_alpha   90.00
_cell.angle_beta   90.00
_cell.angle_gamma   90.00
#
_symmetry.space_group_name_H-M   'P 1'
#
loop_
_entity.id
_entity.type
_entity.pdbx_description
1 polymer ?
#
loop_
_entity_poly.entity_id
_entity_poly.type
_entity_poly.pdbx_seq_one_letter_code
_entity_poly.pdbx_strand_id
1 'polypeptide(L)'
;MREAAATVARLAAAFDSAGIDEGTRIAVIGANSPWHYIVHVAASWLRAVTVPLSPRMPSPALASMCAQVGVSWVFLDEASRAHAPALSDAGAQVASFADLSAWANRTAPIGRAPARCGTELAAILFTSGSTGTPRPVELTHEVMWWGSTNFREGFDYAPTSSVVGVCAPASHIGGFNGTSMDVWTHGGTLVTLGFPGSFDARGIINAIERYRITMMFAVPAIVRAILDEHERGGGDLSSWVRPLIGGDAMTADLADAMRTASLSPIHVWGMTETSGAGTVATPDSGAPAGSLGVPFPYVDLRVMATDEREAGVGELGEIWVRGPGVVSGEEWLHTGDLATKDEDGWLHMVGRAHRMINTAGELVAPPTVERALRSLDVVSDALVVGLPDERWGQIVAALVVASPEGRAQASSMSTEALSEALSDTLAPWEKVRRVLVVDSLPTTTTGKPDPVAAARLFDS
;
A
#
# COMPACT_ATOMS: atom_id res chain seq x y z
N MET A 1 -12.98 0.14 -24.24
CA MET A 1 -14.01 -0.55 -23.44
C MET A 1 -14.65 -1.77 -24.12
N ARG A 2 -15.20 -1.68 -25.34
CA ARG A 2 -15.83 -2.85 -26.01
C ARG A 2 -14.88 -4.03 -26.15
N GLU A 3 -13.62 -3.79 -26.49
CA GLU A 3 -12.61 -4.83 -26.63
C GLU A 3 -12.24 -5.48 -25.29
N ALA A 4 -12.04 -4.70 -24.24
CA ALA A 4 -11.76 -5.23 -22.89
C ALA A 4 -12.92 -6.09 -22.36
N ALA A 5 -14.17 -5.62 -22.51
CA ALA A 5 -15.35 -6.39 -22.13
C ALA A 5 -15.48 -7.68 -22.94
N ALA A 6 -15.18 -7.65 -24.25
CA ALA A 6 -15.16 -8.84 -25.08
C ALA A 6 -14.05 -9.82 -24.66
N THR A 7 -12.88 -9.31 -24.27
CA THR A 7 -11.77 -10.13 -23.75
C THR A 7 -12.18 -10.81 -22.45
N VAL A 8 -12.77 -10.07 -21.51
CA VAL A 8 -13.31 -10.62 -20.25
C VAL A 8 -14.31 -11.75 -20.53
N ALA A 9 -15.30 -11.53 -21.43
CA ALA A 9 -16.32 -12.54 -21.73
C ALA A 9 -15.74 -13.81 -22.38
N ARG A 10 -14.74 -13.67 -23.24
CA ARG A 10 -14.03 -14.80 -23.85
C ARG A 10 -13.17 -15.54 -22.84
N LEU A 11 -12.48 -14.79 -21.96
CA LEU A 11 -11.63 -15.38 -20.94
C LEU A 11 -12.46 -16.13 -19.90
N ALA A 12 -13.63 -15.60 -19.50
CA ALA A 12 -14.55 -16.30 -18.62
C ALA A 12 -15.02 -17.62 -19.23
N ALA A 13 -15.34 -17.65 -20.54
CA ALA A 13 -15.68 -18.90 -21.26
C ALA A 13 -14.50 -19.89 -21.31
N ALA A 14 -13.26 -19.37 -21.47
CA ALA A 14 -12.08 -20.22 -21.45
C ALA A 14 -11.82 -20.81 -20.06
N PHE A 15 -12.04 -20.02 -19.00
CA PHE A 15 -11.94 -20.46 -17.62
C PHE A 15 -12.95 -21.57 -17.30
N ASP A 16 -14.21 -21.38 -17.65
CA ASP A 16 -15.26 -22.41 -17.51
C ASP A 16 -14.85 -23.72 -18.21
N SER A 17 -14.34 -23.63 -19.45
CA SER A 17 -13.86 -24.79 -20.21
C SER A 17 -12.63 -25.46 -19.59
N ALA A 18 -11.82 -24.71 -18.80
CA ALA A 18 -10.67 -25.23 -18.07
C ALA A 18 -11.02 -25.78 -16.69
N GLY A 19 -12.30 -25.80 -16.30
CA GLY A 19 -12.77 -26.26 -15.00
C GLY A 19 -12.53 -25.24 -13.86
N ILE A 20 -12.41 -23.96 -14.21
CA ILE A 20 -12.41 -22.86 -13.24
C ILE A 20 -13.87 -22.47 -12.99
N ASP A 21 -14.33 -22.71 -11.78
CA ASP A 21 -15.73 -22.55 -11.36
C ASP A 21 -15.83 -21.86 -10.00
N GLU A 22 -17.01 -21.94 -9.39
CA GLU A 22 -17.29 -21.31 -8.10
C GLU A 22 -16.33 -21.77 -7.01
N GLY A 23 -15.70 -20.81 -6.33
CA GLY A 23 -14.75 -21.05 -5.26
C GLY A 23 -13.33 -21.38 -5.71
N THR A 24 -13.09 -21.61 -7.01
CA THR A 24 -11.75 -21.79 -7.57
C THR A 24 -10.89 -20.55 -7.25
N ARG A 25 -9.71 -20.75 -6.66
CA ARG A 25 -8.78 -19.66 -6.32
C ARG A 25 -7.65 -19.58 -7.34
N ILE A 26 -7.50 -18.37 -7.90
CA ILE A 26 -6.60 -18.08 -9.02
C ILE A 26 -5.55 -17.07 -8.57
N ALA A 27 -4.30 -17.45 -8.51
CA ALA A 27 -3.22 -16.48 -8.30
C ALA A 27 -2.83 -15.78 -9.61
N VAL A 28 -2.54 -14.47 -9.51
CA VAL A 28 -2.01 -13.67 -10.61
C VAL A 28 -0.69 -13.05 -10.13
N ILE A 29 0.41 -13.42 -10.79
CA ILE A 29 1.76 -13.05 -10.35
C ILE A 29 2.51 -12.41 -11.52
N GLY A 30 2.89 -11.16 -11.37
CA GLY A 30 3.63 -10.43 -12.40
C GLY A 30 3.71 -8.93 -12.11
N ALA A 31 4.43 -8.21 -12.95
CA ALA A 31 4.43 -6.76 -12.95
C ALA A 31 3.02 -6.22 -13.27
N ASN A 32 2.73 -4.98 -12.87
CA ASN A 32 1.43 -4.37 -13.15
C ASN A 32 1.07 -4.51 -14.63
N SER A 33 -0.07 -5.12 -14.89
CA SER A 33 -0.54 -5.48 -16.22
C SER A 33 -2.08 -5.41 -16.27
N PRO A 34 -2.68 -5.15 -17.43
CA PRO A 34 -4.13 -5.28 -17.62
C PRO A 34 -4.67 -6.65 -17.23
N TRP A 35 -3.85 -7.69 -17.26
CA TRP A 35 -4.28 -9.05 -16.93
C TRP A 35 -4.73 -9.20 -15.46
N HIS A 36 -4.19 -8.44 -14.51
CA HIS A 36 -4.67 -8.48 -13.14
C HIS A 36 -6.17 -8.14 -13.03
N TYR A 37 -6.61 -7.15 -13.80
CA TYR A 37 -8.01 -6.69 -13.81
C TYR A 37 -8.90 -7.56 -14.69
N ILE A 38 -8.41 -7.94 -15.88
CA ILE A 38 -9.15 -8.80 -16.82
C ILE A 38 -9.41 -10.17 -16.20
N VAL A 39 -8.40 -10.79 -15.56
CA VAL A 39 -8.53 -12.08 -14.86
C VAL A 39 -9.51 -11.94 -13.69
N HIS A 40 -9.41 -10.88 -12.89
CA HIS A 40 -10.31 -10.66 -11.75
C HIS A 40 -11.78 -10.59 -12.20
N VAL A 41 -12.09 -9.79 -13.21
CA VAL A 41 -13.48 -9.67 -13.68
C VAL A 41 -13.94 -10.95 -14.38
N ALA A 42 -13.08 -11.62 -15.16
CA ALA A 42 -13.43 -12.90 -15.78
C ALA A 42 -13.69 -14.00 -14.73
N ALA A 43 -12.84 -14.09 -13.70
CA ALA A 43 -13.03 -14.99 -12.57
C ALA A 43 -14.33 -14.70 -11.81
N SER A 44 -14.61 -13.41 -11.57
CA SER A 44 -15.87 -12.99 -10.95
C SER A 44 -17.11 -13.47 -11.70
N TRP A 45 -17.08 -13.62 -13.02
CA TRP A 45 -18.20 -14.17 -13.79
C TRP A 45 -18.51 -15.63 -13.46
N LEU A 46 -17.53 -16.36 -12.95
CA LEU A 46 -17.64 -17.78 -12.58
C LEU A 46 -17.69 -18.01 -11.06
N ARG A 47 -17.75 -16.94 -10.25
CA ARG A 47 -17.63 -16.99 -8.79
C ARG A 47 -16.30 -17.55 -8.32
N ALA A 48 -15.27 -17.47 -9.16
CA ALA A 48 -13.91 -17.77 -8.79
C ALA A 48 -13.24 -16.56 -8.11
N VAL A 49 -12.25 -16.81 -7.30
CA VAL A 49 -11.60 -15.83 -6.41
C VAL A 49 -10.21 -15.54 -6.90
N THR A 50 -9.84 -14.27 -7.01
CA THR A 50 -8.46 -13.89 -7.39
C THR A 50 -7.57 -13.67 -6.18
N VAL A 51 -6.30 -14.07 -6.33
CA VAL A 51 -5.24 -13.94 -5.32
C VAL A 51 -4.04 -13.25 -5.98
N PRO A 52 -4.06 -11.91 -6.08
CA PRO A 52 -2.92 -11.20 -6.67
C PRO A 52 -1.71 -11.27 -5.73
N LEU A 53 -0.57 -11.76 -6.24
CA LEU A 53 0.65 -11.94 -5.45
C LEU A 53 1.82 -11.16 -6.07
N SER A 54 2.72 -10.66 -5.22
CA SER A 54 3.88 -9.90 -5.66
C SER A 54 4.95 -10.83 -6.28
N PRO A 55 5.42 -10.55 -7.51
CA PRO A 55 6.49 -11.33 -8.13
C PRO A 55 7.85 -11.16 -7.43
N ARG A 56 7.96 -10.21 -6.50
CA ARG A 56 9.18 -9.98 -5.71
C ARG A 56 9.33 -10.94 -4.53
N MET A 57 8.28 -11.72 -4.22
CA MET A 57 8.35 -12.74 -3.17
C MET A 57 9.21 -13.92 -3.63
N PRO A 58 10.01 -14.53 -2.73
CA PRO A 58 10.71 -15.77 -3.05
C PRO A 58 9.75 -16.91 -3.43
N SER A 59 10.16 -17.79 -4.35
CA SER A 59 9.32 -18.90 -4.83
C SER A 59 8.75 -19.77 -3.70
N PRO A 60 9.50 -20.14 -2.63
CA PRO A 60 8.94 -20.89 -1.51
C PRO A 60 7.85 -20.15 -0.75
N ALA A 61 7.97 -18.81 -0.61
CA ALA A 61 6.96 -17.99 0.03
C ALA A 61 5.69 -17.92 -0.81
N LEU A 62 5.81 -17.74 -2.14
CA LEU A 62 4.68 -17.78 -3.06
C LEU A 62 3.94 -19.13 -3.02
N ALA A 63 4.68 -20.23 -3.04
CA ALA A 63 4.11 -21.58 -2.90
C ALA A 63 3.35 -21.75 -1.57
N SER A 64 3.95 -21.30 -0.46
CA SER A 64 3.30 -21.33 0.86
C SER A 64 2.03 -20.49 0.91
N MET A 65 2.05 -19.25 0.36
CA MET A 65 0.87 -18.38 0.29
C MET A 65 -0.23 -19.01 -0.56
N CYS A 66 0.11 -19.61 -1.70
CA CYS A 66 -0.85 -20.33 -2.55
C CYS A 66 -1.47 -21.51 -1.81
N ALA A 67 -0.67 -22.32 -1.13
CA ALA A 67 -1.14 -23.45 -0.35
C ALA A 67 -2.05 -23.02 0.82
N GLN A 68 -1.70 -21.95 1.52
CA GLN A 68 -2.46 -21.42 2.66
C GLN A 68 -3.91 -21.08 2.29
N VAL A 69 -4.14 -20.59 1.09
CA VAL A 69 -5.48 -20.22 0.63
C VAL A 69 -6.01 -21.17 -0.46
N GLY A 70 -5.37 -22.30 -0.72
CA GLY A 70 -5.86 -23.33 -1.65
C GLY A 70 -5.94 -22.84 -3.10
N VAL A 71 -4.92 -22.13 -3.58
CA VAL A 71 -4.82 -21.73 -4.99
C VAL A 71 -4.66 -22.96 -5.87
N SER A 72 -5.50 -23.10 -6.90
CA SER A 72 -5.45 -24.20 -7.86
C SER A 72 -4.95 -23.79 -9.24
N TRP A 73 -5.04 -22.52 -9.59
CA TRP A 73 -4.53 -21.95 -10.83
C TRP A 73 -3.60 -20.76 -10.58
N VAL A 74 -2.50 -20.69 -11.33
CA VAL A 74 -1.56 -19.56 -11.28
C VAL A 74 -1.29 -19.05 -12.69
N PHE A 75 -1.45 -17.74 -12.87
CA PHE A 75 -1.07 -17.04 -14.10
C PHE A 75 0.15 -16.16 -13.85
N LEU A 76 1.20 -16.37 -14.65
CA LEU A 76 2.48 -15.69 -14.53
C LEU A 76 2.77 -14.80 -15.74
N ASP A 77 3.40 -13.65 -15.52
CA ASP A 77 4.10 -12.98 -16.61
C ASP A 77 5.44 -13.69 -16.93
N GLU A 78 6.07 -13.33 -18.06
CA GLU A 78 7.32 -13.99 -18.48
C GLU A 78 8.48 -13.74 -17.48
N ALA A 79 8.51 -12.56 -16.87
CA ALA A 79 9.55 -12.24 -15.88
C ALA A 79 9.43 -13.08 -14.60
N SER A 80 8.22 -13.53 -14.26
CA SER A 80 7.92 -14.35 -13.07
C SER A 80 8.00 -15.85 -13.34
N ARG A 81 8.35 -16.28 -14.55
CA ARG A 81 8.36 -17.71 -14.96
C ARG A 81 9.25 -18.61 -14.11
N ALA A 82 10.28 -18.04 -13.50
CA ALA A 82 11.15 -18.77 -12.58
C ALA A 82 10.44 -19.36 -11.35
N HIS A 83 9.26 -18.84 -11.00
CA HIS A 83 8.45 -19.34 -9.88
C HIS A 83 7.62 -20.59 -10.24
N ALA A 84 7.43 -20.89 -11.54
CA ALA A 84 6.53 -21.94 -12.00
C ALA A 84 6.81 -23.33 -11.40
N PRO A 85 8.06 -23.82 -11.29
CA PRO A 85 8.31 -25.14 -10.69
C PRO A 85 7.79 -25.26 -9.26
N ALA A 86 8.12 -24.31 -8.38
CA ALA A 86 7.70 -24.34 -6.98
C ALA A 86 6.17 -24.25 -6.81
N LEU A 87 5.48 -23.54 -7.69
CA LEU A 87 4.03 -23.41 -7.67
C LEU A 87 3.34 -24.69 -8.19
N SER A 88 3.91 -25.34 -9.22
CA SER A 88 3.44 -26.62 -9.71
C SER A 88 3.65 -27.73 -8.70
N ASP A 89 4.82 -27.76 -8.01
CA ASP A 89 5.11 -28.71 -6.93
C ASP A 89 4.15 -28.53 -5.74
N ALA A 90 3.66 -27.31 -5.50
CA ALA A 90 2.61 -27.01 -4.53
C ALA A 90 1.18 -27.40 -5.01
N GLY A 91 1.05 -28.01 -6.18
CA GLY A 91 -0.22 -28.54 -6.71
C GLY A 91 -1.02 -27.58 -7.59
N ALA A 92 -0.53 -26.40 -7.89
CA ALA A 92 -1.24 -25.47 -8.77
C ALA A 92 -1.00 -25.77 -10.25
N GLN A 93 -2.02 -25.58 -11.08
CA GLN A 93 -1.88 -25.51 -12.52
C GLN A 93 -1.31 -24.15 -12.91
N VAL A 94 -0.24 -24.14 -13.69
CA VAL A 94 0.49 -22.90 -14.03
C VAL A 94 0.37 -22.62 -15.52
N ALA A 95 -0.04 -21.40 -15.87
CA ALA A 95 -0.09 -20.87 -17.24
C ALA A 95 0.49 -19.45 -17.28
N SER A 96 0.79 -18.97 -18.48
CA SER A 96 1.35 -17.65 -18.70
C SER A 96 0.30 -16.60 -19.09
N PHE A 97 0.62 -15.32 -19.00
CA PHE A 97 -0.21 -14.24 -19.56
C PHE A 97 -0.37 -14.37 -21.10
N ALA A 98 0.62 -14.97 -21.79
CA ALA A 98 0.49 -15.27 -23.21
C ALA A 98 -0.58 -16.34 -23.47
N ASP A 99 -0.70 -17.34 -22.58
CA ASP A 99 -1.74 -18.37 -22.68
C ASP A 99 -3.12 -17.73 -22.46
N LEU A 100 -3.29 -16.80 -21.52
CA LEU A 100 -4.54 -16.06 -21.32
C LEU A 100 -4.98 -15.34 -22.62
N SER A 101 -4.05 -14.68 -23.29
CA SER A 101 -4.29 -14.04 -24.58
C SER A 101 -4.72 -15.05 -25.63
N ALA A 102 -4.03 -16.20 -25.70
CA ALA A 102 -4.35 -17.26 -26.64
C ALA A 102 -5.72 -17.89 -26.35
N TRP A 103 -6.08 -18.09 -25.09
CA TRP A 103 -7.38 -18.60 -24.66
C TRP A 103 -8.50 -17.64 -25.06
N ALA A 104 -8.37 -16.35 -24.72
CA ALA A 104 -9.34 -15.32 -25.07
C ALA A 104 -9.55 -15.21 -26.59
N ASN A 105 -8.51 -15.41 -27.40
CA ASN A 105 -8.60 -15.31 -28.86
C ASN A 105 -9.25 -16.54 -29.53
N ARG A 106 -9.24 -17.71 -28.90
CA ARG A 106 -9.76 -18.96 -29.45
C ARG A 106 -11.16 -19.30 -28.95
N THR A 107 -11.67 -18.64 -27.93
CA THR A 107 -12.92 -18.97 -27.25
C THR A 107 -13.99 -17.96 -27.62
N ALA A 108 -15.21 -18.47 -27.95
CA ALA A 108 -16.36 -17.61 -28.12
C ALA A 108 -16.79 -17.01 -26.77
N PRO A 109 -17.25 -15.74 -26.73
CA PRO A 109 -17.65 -15.13 -25.48
C PRO A 109 -18.88 -15.84 -24.89
N ILE A 110 -18.90 -16.07 -23.58
CA ILE A 110 -20.13 -16.43 -22.90
C ILE A 110 -21.07 -15.23 -22.87
N GLY A 111 -22.34 -15.52 -22.68
CA GLY A 111 -23.39 -14.50 -22.64
C GLY A 111 -23.21 -13.47 -21.50
N ARG A 112 -24.31 -13.03 -20.95
CA ARG A 112 -24.30 -12.05 -19.86
C ARG A 112 -23.71 -12.65 -18.56
N ALA A 113 -22.89 -11.88 -17.84
CA ALA A 113 -22.48 -12.24 -16.50
C ALA A 113 -23.71 -12.50 -15.61
N PRO A 114 -23.72 -13.58 -14.81
CA PRO A 114 -24.83 -13.85 -13.91
C PRO A 114 -24.91 -12.72 -12.84
N ALA A 115 -26.13 -12.52 -12.32
CA ALA A 115 -26.31 -11.62 -11.16
C ALA A 115 -25.48 -12.14 -9.97
N ARG A 116 -24.89 -11.22 -9.21
CA ARG A 116 -24.05 -11.52 -8.05
C ARG A 116 -24.73 -11.13 -6.75
N CYS A 117 -24.44 -11.91 -5.70
CA CYS A 117 -24.64 -11.49 -4.33
C CYS A 117 -23.39 -10.75 -3.87
N GLY A 118 -23.53 -9.60 -3.25
CA GLY A 118 -22.39 -8.78 -2.78
C GLY A 118 -21.51 -9.48 -1.76
N THR A 119 -22.04 -10.42 -0.99
CA THR A 119 -21.35 -11.18 0.05
C THR A 119 -20.44 -12.31 -0.45
N GLU A 120 -20.46 -12.60 -1.77
CA GLU A 120 -19.55 -13.59 -2.35
C GLU A 120 -18.10 -13.10 -2.30
N LEU A 121 -17.16 -14.00 -1.99
CA LEU A 121 -15.73 -13.71 -1.96
C LEU A 121 -15.23 -13.35 -3.36
N ALA A 122 -14.56 -12.22 -3.50
CA ALA A 122 -14.08 -11.68 -4.76
C ALA A 122 -12.57 -11.82 -4.92
N ALA A 123 -11.82 -11.48 -3.87
CA ALA A 123 -10.37 -11.51 -3.87
C ALA A 123 -9.79 -11.83 -2.49
N ILE A 124 -8.56 -12.36 -2.48
CA ILE A 124 -7.76 -12.53 -1.26
C ILE A 124 -6.45 -11.78 -1.47
N LEU A 125 -6.20 -10.77 -0.64
CA LEU A 125 -4.95 -10.03 -0.64
C LEU A 125 -4.13 -10.37 0.60
N PHE A 126 -2.82 -10.50 0.43
CA PHE A 126 -1.94 -10.77 1.58
C PHE A 126 -1.38 -9.46 2.14
N THR A 127 -1.37 -9.36 3.45
CA THR A 127 -0.72 -8.27 4.20
C THR A 127 0.51 -8.81 4.92
N SER A 128 1.50 -7.94 5.16
CA SER A 128 2.64 -8.27 6.00
C SER A 128 2.17 -8.39 7.44
N GLY A 129 1.97 -9.61 7.92
CA GLY A 129 1.60 -9.86 9.32
C GLY A 129 2.65 -9.28 10.30
N SER A 130 2.22 -8.89 11.48
CA SER A 130 3.11 -8.40 12.57
C SER A 130 4.19 -9.42 12.97
N THR A 131 3.96 -10.70 12.69
CA THR A 131 4.88 -11.84 12.95
C THR A 131 5.82 -12.14 11.77
N GLY A 132 5.77 -11.36 10.69
CA GLY A 132 6.56 -11.60 9.48
C GLY A 132 5.98 -12.66 8.53
N THR A 133 4.94 -13.38 8.93
CA THR A 133 4.22 -14.31 8.04
C THR A 133 3.08 -13.59 7.34
N PRO A 134 2.98 -13.67 6.00
CA PRO A 134 1.89 -13.04 5.26
C PRO A 134 0.53 -13.57 5.71
N ARG A 135 -0.41 -12.64 5.98
CA ARG A 135 -1.77 -12.94 6.42
C ARG A 135 -2.75 -12.66 5.27
N PRO A 136 -3.61 -13.62 4.90
CA PRO A 136 -4.66 -13.40 3.90
C PRO A 136 -5.79 -12.53 4.48
N VAL A 137 -6.27 -11.59 3.68
CA VAL A 137 -7.46 -10.77 3.91
C VAL A 137 -8.46 -11.09 2.81
N GLU A 138 -9.61 -11.58 3.20
CA GLU A 138 -10.71 -11.94 2.30
C GLU A 138 -11.58 -10.72 2.02
N LEU A 139 -11.74 -10.39 0.75
CA LEU A 139 -12.53 -9.25 0.28
C LEU A 139 -13.73 -9.76 -0.52
N THR A 140 -14.95 -9.45 -0.06
CA THR A 140 -16.17 -9.71 -0.81
C THR A 140 -16.37 -8.65 -1.90
N HIS A 141 -17.23 -8.95 -2.88
CA HIS A 141 -17.61 -7.96 -3.90
C HIS A 141 -18.21 -6.69 -3.27
N GLU A 142 -18.99 -6.83 -2.20
CA GLU A 142 -19.61 -5.72 -1.49
C GLU A 142 -18.57 -4.83 -0.82
N VAL A 143 -17.62 -5.42 -0.08
CA VAL A 143 -16.53 -4.70 0.58
C VAL A 143 -15.70 -3.92 -0.45
N MET A 144 -15.37 -4.54 -1.60
CA MET A 144 -14.63 -3.88 -2.66
C MET A 144 -15.43 -2.75 -3.31
N TRP A 145 -16.74 -2.95 -3.52
CA TRP A 145 -17.62 -1.95 -4.10
C TRP A 145 -17.79 -0.73 -3.20
N TRP A 146 -17.99 -0.94 -1.89
CA TRP A 146 -18.08 0.14 -0.92
C TRP A 146 -16.76 0.88 -0.74
N GLY A 147 -15.62 0.16 -0.77
CA GLY A 147 -14.30 0.80 -0.82
C GLY A 147 -14.17 1.75 -2.01
N SER A 148 -14.52 1.31 -3.20
CA SER A 148 -14.53 2.13 -4.42
C SER A 148 -15.51 3.31 -4.33
N THR A 149 -16.69 3.09 -3.74
CA THR A 149 -17.69 4.15 -3.53
C THR A 149 -17.17 5.21 -2.55
N ASN A 150 -16.51 4.81 -1.46
CA ASN A 150 -15.85 5.73 -0.55
C ASN A 150 -14.87 6.66 -1.27
N PHE A 151 -14.00 6.11 -2.13
CA PHE A 151 -13.07 6.92 -2.90
C PHE A 151 -13.79 7.89 -3.83
N ARG A 152 -14.82 7.43 -4.55
CA ARG A 152 -15.58 8.25 -5.50
C ARG A 152 -16.25 9.44 -4.83
N GLU A 153 -16.87 9.22 -3.68
CA GLU A 153 -17.60 10.27 -2.96
C GLU A 153 -16.67 11.10 -2.05
N GLY A 154 -15.57 10.51 -1.58
CA GLY A 154 -14.64 11.20 -0.68
C GLY A 154 -13.85 12.34 -1.32
N PHE A 155 -13.64 12.31 -2.64
CA PHE A 155 -12.98 13.39 -3.39
C PHE A 155 -13.57 13.64 -4.78
N ASP A 156 -14.83 13.34 -4.95
CA ASP A 156 -15.71 13.69 -6.07
C ASP A 156 -15.05 13.60 -7.47
N TYR A 157 -14.98 12.39 -8.01
CA TYR A 157 -14.50 12.18 -9.38
C TYR A 157 -15.50 11.43 -10.23
N ALA A 158 -15.50 11.73 -11.53
CA ALA A 158 -16.32 11.02 -12.51
C ALA A 158 -15.54 9.83 -13.10
N PRO A 159 -15.87 8.57 -12.77
CA PRO A 159 -15.11 7.42 -13.23
C PRO A 159 -14.96 7.35 -14.75
N THR A 160 -16.03 7.65 -15.50
CA THR A 160 -16.08 7.54 -16.96
C THR A 160 -15.11 8.45 -17.71
N SER A 161 -14.73 9.59 -17.11
CA SER A 161 -13.78 10.56 -17.70
C SER A 161 -12.39 10.48 -17.07
N SER A 162 -12.22 9.64 -16.05
CA SER A 162 -10.94 9.51 -15.35
C SER A 162 -9.97 8.59 -16.08
N VAL A 163 -8.70 8.94 -16.03
CA VAL A 163 -7.56 8.13 -16.46
C VAL A 163 -6.70 7.84 -15.24
N VAL A 164 -6.69 6.59 -14.79
CA VAL A 164 -5.92 6.16 -13.60
C VAL A 164 -4.59 5.58 -14.03
N GLY A 165 -3.50 6.13 -13.50
CA GLY A 165 -2.18 5.52 -13.52
C GLY A 165 -2.03 4.51 -12.38
N VAL A 166 -1.68 3.27 -12.69
CA VAL A 166 -1.47 2.21 -11.69
C VAL A 166 0.01 1.96 -11.54
N CYS A 167 0.67 2.71 -10.65
CA CYS A 167 2.08 2.51 -10.30
C CYS A 167 2.27 1.67 -9.02
N ALA A 168 1.32 1.73 -8.08
CA ALA A 168 1.30 0.83 -6.93
C ALA A 168 1.09 -0.62 -7.39
N PRO A 169 1.71 -1.62 -6.73
CA PRO A 169 1.56 -3.01 -7.14
C PRO A 169 0.11 -3.47 -7.14
N ALA A 170 -0.32 -4.14 -8.22
CA ALA A 170 -1.65 -4.74 -8.31
C ALA A 170 -1.85 -5.92 -7.33
N SER A 171 -0.80 -6.37 -6.64
CA SER A 171 -0.87 -7.31 -5.51
C SER A 171 -1.25 -6.66 -4.19
N HIS A 172 -1.45 -5.34 -4.16
CA HIS A 172 -1.86 -4.54 -3.01
C HIS A 172 -3.16 -3.81 -3.26
N ILE A 173 -3.89 -3.53 -2.17
CA ILE A 173 -5.18 -2.86 -2.24
C ILE A 173 -5.12 -1.52 -2.99
N GLY A 174 -4.06 -0.72 -2.78
CA GLY A 174 -3.90 0.58 -3.43
C GLY A 174 -3.70 0.52 -4.95
N GLY A 175 -3.18 -0.59 -5.49
CA GLY A 175 -3.08 -0.82 -6.94
C GLY A 175 -4.26 -1.61 -7.48
N PHE A 176 -4.81 -2.54 -6.70
CA PHE A 176 -5.81 -3.50 -7.16
C PHE A 176 -7.24 -2.94 -7.15
N ASN A 177 -7.66 -2.30 -6.06
CA ASN A 177 -9.03 -1.79 -5.90
C ASN A 177 -9.06 -0.24 -5.81
N GLY A 178 -9.95 0.28 -5.00
CA GLY A 178 -10.15 1.72 -4.84
C GLY A 178 -10.51 2.37 -6.18
N THR A 179 -9.69 3.32 -6.59
CA THR A 179 -9.93 4.07 -7.83
C THR A 179 -9.72 3.25 -9.09
N SER A 180 -8.83 2.24 -9.08
CA SER A 180 -8.51 1.44 -10.26
C SER A 180 -9.70 0.63 -10.74
N MET A 181 -10.27 -0.20 -9.87
CA MET A 181 -11.45 -1.00 -10.22
C MET A 181 -12.66 -0.13 -10.51
N ASP A 182 -12.90 0.90 -9.70
CA ASP A 182 -14.04 1.80 -9.89
C ASP A 182 -14.02 2.43 -11.29
N VAL A 183 -12.89 3.06 -11.64
CA VAL A 183 -12.75 3.74 -12.94
C VAL A 183 -12.89 2.75 -14.09
N TRP A 184 -12.23 1.60 -14.01
CA TRP A 184 -12.28 0.63 -15.11
C TRP A 184 -13.65 0.00 -15.32
N THR A 185 -14.32 -0.41 -14.25
CA THR A 185 -15.65 -1.05 -14.33
C THR A 185 -16.74 -0.08 -14.77
N HIS A 186 -16.58 1.21 -14.49
CA HIS A 186 -17.48 2.28 -14.95
C HIS A 186 -17.11 2.87 -16.31
N GLY A 187 -16.03 2.39 -16.93
CA GLY A 187 -15.72 2.74 -18.30
C GLY A 187 -14.71 3.85 -18.53
N GLY A 188 -13.99 4.24 -17.50
CA GLY A 188 -12.79 5.05 -17.62
C GLY A 188 -11.58 4.26 -18.10
N THR A 189 -10.41 4.83 -17.97
CA THR A 189 -9.17 4.27 -18.52
C THR A 189 -8.20 3.91 -17.40
N LEU A 190 -7.61 2.71 -17.47
CA LEU A 190 -6.43 2.33 -16.67
C LEU A 190 -5.18 2.35 -17.53
N VAL A 191 -4.13 2.95 -17.02
CA VAL A 191 -2.77 2.90 -17.55
C VAL A 191 -1.92 2.13 -16.56
N THR A 192 -1.67 0.84 -16.82
CA THR A 192 -0.83 0.02 -15.95
C THR A 192 0.64 0.35 -16.17
N LEU A 193 1.30 0.79 -15.12
CA LEU A 193 2.71 1.17 -15.13
C LEU A 193 3.51 0.00 -14.55
N GLY A 194 3.84 -0.97 -15.39
CA GLY A 194 4.66 -2.12 -15.05
C GLY A 194 6.15 -1.79 -15.22
N PHE A 195 6.92 -2.05 -14.19
CA PHE A 195 8.38 -1.88 -14.22
C PHE A 195 9.03 -3.26 -14.14
N PRO A 196 9.39 -3.87 -15.27
CA PRO A 196 10.03 -5.19 -15.28
C PRO A 196 11.52 -5.10 -14.90
N GLY A 197 11.82 -4.52 -13.76
CA GLY A 197 13.19 -4.28 -13.30
C GLY A 197 13.22 -3.25 -12.19
N SER A 198 13.96 -2.15 -12.42
CA SER A 198 14.02 -1.02 -11.48
C SER A 198 12.84 -0.06 -11.67
N PHE A 199 12.49 0.65 -10.60
CA PHE A 199 11.55 1.76 -10.66
C PHE A 199 12.01 2.85 -11.64
N ASP A 200 11.08 3.38 -12.43
CA ASP A 200 11.35 4.37 -13.48
C ASP A 200 10.47 5.60 -13.33
N ALA A 201 10.96 6.61 -12.60
CA ALA A 201 10.26 7.88 -12.39
C ALA A 201 10.04 8.64 -13.71
N ARG A 202 11.02 8.63 -14.62
CA ARG A 202 10.91 9.25 -15.94
C ARG A 202 9.82 8.60 -16.77
N GLY A 203 9.75 7.27 -16.74
CA GLY A 203 8.67 6.52 -17.40
C GLY A 203 7.28 6.89 -16.87
N ILE A 204 7.14 7.16 -15.56
CA ILE A 204 5.87 7.63 -14.96
C ILE A 204 5.53 9.02 -15.48
N ILE A 205 6.47 9.98 -15.48
CA ILE A 205 6.25 11.35 -16.00
C ILE A 205 5.80 11.29 -17.46
N ASN A 206 6.51 10.52 -18.28
CA ASN A 206 6.16 10.34 -19.69
C ASN A 206 4.76 9.72 -19.88
N ALA A 207 4.36 8.82 -18.99
CA ALA A 207 3.03 8.23 -19.03
C ALA A 207 1.94 9.23 -18.61
N ILE A 208 2.19 10.04 -17.58
CA ILE A 208 1.27 11.12 -17.17
C ILE A 208 1.02 12.07 -18.35
N GLU A 209 2.08 12.54 -18.98
CA GLU A 209 2.00 13.43 -20.13
C GLU A 209 1.30 12.78 -21.34
N ARG A 210 1.75 11.58 -21.73
CA ARG A 210 1.26 10.87 -22.93
C ARG A 210 -0.20 10.45 -22.83
N TYR A 211 -0.59 9.89 -21.70
CA TYR A 211 -1.92 9.32 -21.50
C TYR A 211 -2.88 10.26 -20.77
N ARG A 212 -2.40 11.46 -20.41
CA ARG A 212 -3.16 12.46 -19.65
C ARG A 212 -3.75 11.84 -18.37
N ILE A 213 -2.90 11.14 -17.62
CA ILE A 213 -3.30 10.52 -16.35
C ILE A 213 -3.84 11.59 -15.40
N THR A 214 -5.09 11.42 -14.96
CA THR A 214 -5.79 12.39 -14.10
C THR A 214 -5.67 12.03 -12.62
N MET A 215 -5.47 10.77 -12.31
CA MET A 215 -5.44 10.24 -10.94
C MET A 215 -4.45 9.10 -10.82
N MET A 216 -3.71 9.06 -9.71
CA MET A 216 -2.76 7.99 -9.43
C MET A 216 -2.51 7.90 -7.93
N PHE A 217 -2.60 6.69 -7.37
CA PHE A 217 -2.19 6.42 -6.01
C PHE A 217 -0.69 6.09 -5.98
N ALA A 218 0.05 6.76 -5.09
CA ALA A 218 1.47 6.51 -4.89
C ALA A 218 1.86 6.62 -3.41
N VAL A 219 2.88 5.89 -3.00
CA VAL A 219 3.50 6.07 -1.68
C VAL A 219 4.43 7.29 -1.70
N PRO A 220 4.70 7.93 -0.54
CA PRO A 220 5.54 9.13 -0.46
C PRO A 220 6.89 9.01 -1.19
N ALA A 221 7.58 7.88 -1.07
CA ALA A 221 8.86 7.65 -1.73
C ALA A 221 8.77 7.71 -3.27
N ILE A 222 7.70 7.17 -3.85
CA ILE A 222 7.45 7.24 -5.31
C ILE A 222 7.19 8.69 -5.74
N VAL A 223 6.38 9.42 -4.98
CA VAL A 223 6.09 10.83 -5.28
C VAL A 223 7.36 11.67 -5.23
N ARG A 224 8.19 11.50 -4.20
CA ARG A 224 9.47 12.19 -4.10
C ARG A 224 10.36 11.92 -5.31
N ALA A 225 10.50 10.67 -5.70
CA ALA A 225 11.30 10.30 -6.88
C ALA A 225 10.74 10.90 -8.20
N ILE A 226 9.41 11.02 -8.32
CA ILE A 226 8.78 11.69 -9.47
C ILE A 226 9.10 13.19 -9.44
N LEU A 227 9.02 13.86 -8.28
CA LEU A 227 9.31 15.28 -8.14
C LEU A 227 10.78 15.59 -8.41
N ASP A 228 11.71 14.80 -7.84
CA ASP A 228 13.15 14.94 -8.07
C ASP A 228 13.50 14.77 -9.57
N GLU A 229 12.83 13.85 -10.25
CA GLU A 229 13.05 13.61 -11.67
C GLU A 229 12.41 14.71 -12.54
N HIS A 230 11.24 15.22 -12.11
CA HIS A 230 10.59 16.36 -12.76
C HIS A 230 11.43 17.63 -12.66
N GLU A 231 12.01 17.93 -11.48
CA GLU A 231 12.91 19.07 -11.29
C GLU A 231 14.16 18.97 -12.16
N ARG A 232 14.75 17.79 -12.31
CA ARG A 232 15.93 17.56 -13.15
C ARG A 232 15.68 17.61 -14.63
N GLY A 233 14.57 17.08 -15.10
CA GLY A 233 14.33 16.83 -16.52
C GLY A 233 13.00 17.37 -17.07
N GLY A 234 12.19 18.07 -16.27
CA GLY A 234 10.88 18.58 -16.67
C GLY A 234 9.86 17.48 -16.98
N GLY A 235 8.85 17.84 -17.76
CA GLY A 235 7.72 17.00 -18.17
C GLY A 235 6.40 17.63 -17.72
N ASP A 236 5.29 17.29 -18.36
CA ASP A 236 3.97 17.85 -18.04
C ASP A 236 3.23 16.98 -17.02
N LEU A 237 3.13 17.47 -15.79
CA LEU A 237 2.33 16.84 -14.71
C LEU A 237 0.92 17.43 -14.59
N SER A 238 0.54 18.42 -15.40
CA SER A 238 -0.69 19.20 -15.24
C SER A 238 -1.99 18.37 -15.31
N SER A 239 -1.96 17.21 -15.96
CA SER A 239 -3.11 16.32 -16.03
C SER A 239 -3.35 15.54 -14.73
N TRP A 240 -2.33 15.39 -13.88
CA TRP A 240 -2.42 14.64 -12.62
C TRP A 240 -3.07 15.49 -11.52
N VAL A 241 -4.37 15.73 -11.69
CA VAL A 241 -5.17 16.60 -10.82
C VAL A 241 -5.60 15.98 -9.51
N ARG A 242 -5.48 14.65 -9.38
CA ARG A 242 -5.76 13.90 -8.14
C ARG A 242 -4.58 13.00 -7.77
N PRO A 243 -3.50 13.57 -7.22
CA PRO A 243 -2.41 12.80 -6.66
C PRO A 243 -2.82 12.23 -5.30
N LEU A 244 -3.09 10.92 -5.25
CA LEU A 244 -3.46 10.20 -4.03
C LEU A 244 -2.21 9.69 -3.34
N ILE A 245 -1.98 10.12 -2.12
CA ILE A 245 -0.80 9.77 -1.33
C ILE A 245 -1.23 8.95 -0.12
N GLY A 246 -0.62 7.80 0.07
CA GLY A 246 -0.96 6.96 1.22
C GLY A 246 -0.02 5.78 1.39
N GLY A 247 -0.33 4.92 2.35
CA GLY A 247 0.47 3.74 2.66
C GLY A 247 1.70 4.03 3.54
N ASP A 248 2.03 5.31 3.74
CA ASP A 248 3.00 5.82 4.70
C ASP A 248 2.66 7.29 5.03
N ALA A 249 3.34 7.87 6.03
CA ALA A 249 3.10 9.24 6.46
C ALA A 249 3.49 10.26 5.37
N MET A 250 2.56 11.15 5.03
CA MET A 250 2.83 12.31 4.19
C MET A 250 3.43 13.43 5.05
N THR A 251 4.71 13.75 4.83
CA THR A 251 5.37 14.85 5.53
C THR A 251 4.95 16.21 4.98
N ALA A 252 5.07 17.26 5.81
CA ALA A 252 4.80 18.64 5.38
C ALA A 252 5.69 19.04 4.19
N ASP A 253 6.98 18.69 4.24
CA ASP A 253 7.94 18.98 3.17
C ASP A 253 7.55 18.35 1.84
N LEU A 254 7.04 17.10 1.86
CA LEU A 254 6.56 16.46 0.64
C LEU A 254 5.31 17.17 0.10
N ALA A 255 4.38 17.55 0.98
CA ALA A 255 3.20 18.30 0.58
C ALA A 255 3.55 19.66 -0.04
N ASP A 256 4.55 20.35 0.51
CA ASP A 256 5.05 21.63 -0.02
C ASP A 256 5.78 21.46 -1.36
N ALA A 257 6.61 20.43 -1.51
CA ALA A 257 7.25 20.09 -2.78
C ALA A 257 6.22 19.78 -3.87
N MET A 258 5.14 19.05 -3.54
CA MET A 258 4.05 18.80 -4.46
C MET A 258 3.33 20.09 -4.89
N ARG A 259 3.03 20.99 -3.93
CA ARG A 259 2.41 22.29 -4.24
C ARG A 259 3.31 23.16 -5.13
N THR A 260 4.61 23.12 -4.91
CA THR A 260 5.60 23.80 -5.77
C THR A 260 5.55 23.28 -7.21
N ALA A 261 5.33 21.97 -7.39
CA ALA A 261 5.10 21.34 -8.69
C ALA A 261 3.65 21.49 -9.20
N SER A 262 2.83 22.39 -8.59
CA SER A 262 1.42 22.62 -8.92
C SER A 262 0.52 21.37 -8.74
N LEU A 263 0.91 20.45 -7.88
CA LEU A 263 0.12 19.28 -7.51
C LEU A 263 -0.58 19.51 -6.17
N SER A 264 -1.86 19.20 -6.10
CA SER A 264 -2.66 19.32 -4.87
C SER A 264 -2.86 17.94 -4.25
N PRO A 265 -2.04 17.53 -3.23
CA PRO A 265 -2.07 16.19 -2.70
C PRO A 265 -3.39 15.86 -2.00
N ILE A 266 -3.89 14.66 -2.21
CA ILE A 266 -4.97 14.04 -1.46
C ILE A 266 -4.34 12.95 -0.59
N HIS A 267 -4.34 13.16 0.73
CA HIS A 267 -3.80 12.17 1.65
C HIS A 267 -4.87 11.14 2.00
N VAL A 268 -4.53 9.85 1.91
CA VAL A 268 -5.43 8.73 2.21
C VAL A 268 -4.75 7.82 3.21
N TRP A 269 -5.41 7.57 4.33
CA TRP A 269 -5.06 6.48 5.23
C TRP A 269 -6.08 5.36 5.07
N GLY A 270 -5.59 4.15 5.07
CA GLY A 270 -6.38 2.93 5.01
C GLY A 270 -5.51 1.70 4.91
N MET A 271 -6.14 0.55 5.01
CA MET A 271 -5.49 -0.75 5.00
C MET A 271 -6.26 -1.73 4.11
N THR A 272 -5.74 -2.92 3.89
CA THR A 272 -6.42 -3.92 3.06
C THR A 272 -7.80 -4.24 3.62
N GLU A 273 -7.91 -4.33 4.94
CA GLU A 273 -9.13 -4.64 5.67
C GLU A 273 -10.21 -3.54 5.57
N THR A 274 -9.84 -2.31 5.20
CA THR A 274 -10.79 -1.21 4.90
C THR A 274 -11.00 -1.01 3.39
N SER A 275 -10.59 -1.99 2.58
CA SER A 275 -10.56 -1.86 1.11
C SER A 275 -9.80 -0.61 0.62
N GLY A 276 -8.84 -0.13 1.42
CA GLY A 276 -8.02 1.05 1.16
C GLY A 276 -8.60 2.37 1.68
N ALA A 277 -9.86 2.41 2.09
CA ALA A 277 -10.57 3.63 2.48
C ALA A 277 -10.81 3.68 4.00
N GLY A 278 -10.00 4.43 4.73
CA GLY A 278 -10.20 4.75 6.15
C GLY A 278 -10.48 6.24 6.35
N THR A 279 -9.49 7.10 6.09
CA THR A 279 -9.65 8.56 6.15
C THR A 279 -9.09 9.23 4.89
N VAL A 280 -9.54 10.45 4.66
CA VAL A 280 -9.09 11.29 3.53
C VAL A 280 -8.89 12.74 3.99
N ALA A 281 -7.79 13.35 3.52
CA ALA A 281 -7.55 14.78 3.59
C ALA A 281 -7.43 15.32 2.17
N THR A 282 -8.44 16.08 1.73
CA THR A 282 -8.43 16.75 0.43
C THR A 282 -7.85 18.17 0.57
N PRO A 283 -7.39 18.81 -0.52
CA PRO A 283 -6.88 20.17 -0.47
C PRO A 283 -7.89 21.18 0.13
N ASP A 284 -9.18 20.95 -0.09
CA ASP A 284 -10.27 21.85 0.34
C ASP A 284 -10.83 21.49 1.73
N SER A 285 -10.36 20.42 2.36
CA SER A 285 -10.85 19.96 3.67
C SER A 285 -10.42 20.86 4.84
N GLY A 286 -9.43 21.73 4.64
CA GLY A 286 -8.79 22.49 5.73
C GLY A 286 -7.90 21.66 6.65
N ALA A 287 -7.68 20.39 6.33
CA ALA A 287 -6.86 19.48 7.13
C ALA A 287 -5.41 19.96 7.24
N PRO A 288 -4.82 20.01 8.44
CA PRO A 288 -3.42 20.33 8.61
C PRO A 288 -2.52 19.36 7.87
N ALA A 289 -1.39 19.85 7.36
CA ALA A 289 -0.40 18.99 6.72
C ALA A 289 0.07 17.89 7.71
N GLY A 290 0.06 16.64 7.27
CA GLY A 290 0.44 15.48 8.09
C GLY A 290 -0.68 14.90 8.95
N SER A 291 -1.90 15.50 8.96
CA SER A 291 -3.06 14.85 9.55
C SER A 291 -3.59 13.73 8.64
N LEU A 292 -4.33 12.79 9.22
CA LEU A 292 -5.02 11.73 8.46
C LEU A 292 -6.31 12.25 7.79
N GLY A 293 -6.73 13.48 8.06
CA GLY A 293 -7.98 14.03 7.57
C GLY A 293 -9.22 13.56 8.35
N VAL A 294 -10.30 13.34 7.61
CA VAL A 294 -11.60 12.89 8.12
C VAL A 294 -11.94 11.49 7.62
N PRO A 295 -12.80 10.73 8.30
CA PRO A 295 -13.29 9.45 7.78
C PRO A 295 -13.89 9.60 6.39
N PHE A 296 -13.72 8.58 5.54
CA PHE A 296 -14.48 8.50 4.29
C PHE A 296 -15.99 8.43 4.55
N PRO A 297 -16.86 8.79 3.58
CA PRO A 297 -18.30 8.95 3.79
C PRO A 297 -19.03 7.77 4.44
N TYR A 298 -18.59 6.54 4.17
CA TYR A 298 -19.20 5.30 4.68
C TYR A 298 -18.27 4.57 5.66
N VAL A 299 -17.47 5.32 6.41
CA VAL A 299 -16.57 4.78 7.45
C VAL A 299 -16.89 5.47 8.78
N ASP A 300 -17.36 4.71 9.74
CA ASP A 300 -17.35 5.13 11.14
C ASP A 300 -15.95 4.94 11.71
N LEU A 301 -15.44 5.93 12.42
CA LEU A 301 -14.11 5.91 13.02
C LEU A 301 -14.16 6.42 14.46
N ARG A 302 -13.41 5.74 15.34
CA ARG A 302 -13.14 6.17 16.72
C ARG A 302 -11.67 6.04 17.03
N VAL A 303 -11.18 6.86 17.95
CA VAL A 303 -9.87 6.68 18.58
C VAL A 303 -10.15 6.20 20.00
N MET A 304 -9.72 4.98 20.31
CA MET A 304 -10.08 4.30 21.56
C MET A 304 -8.86 4.19 22.47
N ALA A 305 -9.00 4.71 23.70
CA ALA A 305 -8.00 4.55 24.74
C ALA A 305 -7.93 3.08 25.24
N THR A 306 -6.88 2.75 25.98
CA THR A 306 -6.61 1.37 26.46
C THR A 306 -7.68 0.81 27.38
N ASP A 307 -8.53 1.66 27.97
CA ASP A 307 -9.66 1.30 28.84
C ASP A 307 -10.99 1.19 28.09
N GLU A 308 -10.92 1.08 26.76
CA GLU A 308 -12.07 0.92 25.86
C GLU A 308 -13.06 2.11 25.85
N ARG A 309 -12.68 3.25 26.37
CA ARG A 309 -13.39 4.52 26.16
C ARG A 309 -12.84 5.26 24.95
N GLU A 310 -13.60 6.19 24.41
CA GLU A 310 -13.11 7.09 23.39
C GLU A 310 -12.02 8.03 23.96
N ALA A 311 -10.90 8.15 23.28
CA ALA A 311 -9.77 8.97 23.69
C ALA A 311 -10.12 10.46 23.65
N GLY A 312 -9.68 11.21 24.65
CA GLY A 312 -9.81 12.67 24.71
C GLY A 312 -8.87 13.38 23.72
N VAL A 313 -8.99 14.71 23.66
CA VAL A 313 -8.09 15.55 22.86
C VAL A 313 -6.64 15.38 23.36
N GLY A 314 -5.72 15.13 22.42
CA GLY A 314 -4.30 14.87 22.68
C GLY A 314 -3.97 13.52 23.31
N GLU A 315 -4.99 12.73 23.67
CA GLU A 315 -4.80 11.41 24.26
C GLU A 315 -4.52 10.36 23.17
N LEU A 316 -3.55 9.49 23.44
CA LEU A 316 -3.21 8.38 22.56
C LEU A 316 -4.28 7.29 22.60
N GLY A 317 -4.74 6.86 21.44
CA GLY A 317 -5.64 5.74 21.30
C GLY A 317 -5.46 4.97 20.01
N GLU A 318 -6.06 3.78 19.95
CA GLU A 318 -6.09 2.97 18.74
C GLU A 318 -7.24 3.44 17.83
N ILE A 319 -6.96 3.53 16.54
CA ILE A 319 -8.00 3.79 15.53
C ILE A 319 -8.84 2.53 15.37
N TRP A 320 -10.12 2.63 15.64
CA TRP A 320 -11.11 1.61 15.34
C TRP A 320 -12.01 2.09 14.23
N VAL A 321 -12.30 1.22 13.28
CA VAL A 321 -13.14 1.54 12.13
C VAL A 321 -14.21 0.47 11.91
N ARG A 322 -15.32 0.86 11.32
CA ARG A 322 -16.37 -0.04 10.82
C ARG A 322 -17.09 0.58 9.64
N GLY A 323 -17.82 -0.22 8.90
CA GLY A 323 -18.63 0.22 7.78
C GLY A 323 -18.69 -0.83 6.67
N PRO A 324 -19.53 -0.65 5.66
CA PRO A 324 -19.78 -1.65 4.65
C PRO A 324 -18.55 -1.94 3.75
N GLY A 325 -17.57 -1.02 3.70
CA GLY A 325 -16.28 -1.20 3.02
C GLY A 325 -15.20 -1.82 3.90
N VAL A 326 -15.52 -2.22 5.15
CA VAL A 326 -14.60 -2.83 6.11
C VAL A 326 -14.90 -4.32 6.22
N VAL A 327 -13.89 -5.16 6.28
CA VAL A 327 -14.07 -6.63 6.30
C VAL A 327 -14.82 -7.13 7.53
N SER A 328 -14.83 -6.39 8.63
CA SER A 328 -15.62 -6.67 9.85
C SER A 328 -17.07 -6.23 9.74
N GLY A 329 -17.43 -5.47 8.70
CA GLY A 329 -18.80 -4.96 8.52
C GLY A 329 -19.22 -4.00 9.62
N GLU A 330 -20.27 -4.36 10.35
CA GLU A 330 -20.85 -3.58 11.47
C GLU A 330 -20.05 -3.70 12.77
N GLU A 331 -19.15 -4.66 12.88
CA GLU A 331 -18.27 -4.78 14.05
C GLU A 331 -17.06 -3.86 13.91
N TRP A 332 -16.53 -3.40 15.06
CA TRP A 332 -15.34 -2.57 15.08
C TRP A 332 -14.10 -3.38 14.72
N LEU A 333 -13.42 -2.94 13.65
CA LEU A 333 -12.09 -3.42 13.30
C LEU A 333 -11.05 -2.68 14.14
N HIS A 334 -10.26 -3.42 14.90
CA HIS A 334 -9.08 -2.92 15.61
C HIS A 334 -7.94 -2.85 14.59
N THR A 335 -7.52 -1.65 14.23
CA THR A 335 -6.56 -1.47 13.14
C THR A 335 -5.12 -1.72 13.55
N GLY A 336 -4.83 -1.63 14.84
CA GLY A 336 -3.47 -1.61 15.40
C GLY A 336 -2.72 -0.30 15.10
N ASP A 337 -3.34 0.68 14.45
CA ASP A 337 -2.79 1.99 14.20
C ASP A 337 -3.16 2.94 15.34
N LEU A 338 -2.17 3.64 15.89
CA LEU A 338 -2.34 4.57 17.00
C LEU A 338 -2.37 6.01 16.51
N ALA A 339 -3.29 6.80 17.05
CA ALA A 339 -3.45 8.21 16.72
C ALA A 339 -3.80 9.05 17.95
N THR A 340 -3.63 10.35 17.82
CA THR A 340 -4.23 11.36 18.70
C THR A 340 -5.21 12.20 17.90
N LYS A 341 -6.15 12.83 18.60
CA LYS A 341 -7.08 13.81 18.03
C LYS A 341 -6.76 15.18 18.60
N ASP A 342 -6.60 16.21 17.76
CA ASP A 342 -6.39 17.58 18.21
C ASP A 342 -7.71 18.29 18.60
N GLU A 343 -7.62 19.56 19.02
CA GLU A 343 -8.77 20.38 19.46
C GLU A 343 -9.80 20.59 18.36
N ASP A 344 -9.37 20.60 17.09
CA ASP A 344 -10.24 20.76 15.92
C ASP A 344 -10.79 19.40 15.42
N GLY A 345 -10.39 18.31 16.06
CA GLY A 345 -10.83 16.94 15.73
C GLY A 345 -10.02 16.23 14.65
N TRP A 346 -8.92 16.83 14.16
CA TRP A 346 -8.06 16.19 13.19
C TRP A 346 -7.26 15.06 13.82
N LEU A 347 -7.12 13.98 13.04
CA LEU A 347 -6.39 12.79 13.48
C LEU A 347 -4.92 12.89 13.07
N HIS A 348 -4.04 12.59 14.00
CA HIS A 348 -2.59 12.56 13.79
C HIS A 348 -2.05 11.16 14.10
N MET A 349 -1.46 10.53 13.07
CA MET A 349 -0.83 9.21 13.23
C MET A 349 0.35 9.30 14.18
N VAL A 350 0.37 8.41 15.17
CA VAL A 350 1.51 8.25 16.10
C VAL A 350 2.36 7.04 15.69
N GLY A 351 1.75 5.95 15.28
CA GLY A 351 2.46 4.75 14.86
C GLY A 351 1.59 3.50 14.93
N ARG A 352 2.23 2.33 14.94
CA ARG A 352 1.54 1.06 15.09
C ARG A 352 1.76 0.47 16.48
N ALA A 353 0.71 -0.02 17.11
CA ALA A 353 0.75 -0.58 18.47
C ALA A 353 1.86 -1.63 18.64
N HIS A 354 1.99 -2.55 17.67
CA HIS A 354 3.01 -3.61 17.69
C HIS A 354 4.44 -3.11 17.37
N ARG A 355 4.60 -1.88 16.90
CA ARG A 355 5.91 -1.24 16.63
C ARG A 355 6.36 -0.30 17.73
N MET A 356 5.48 -0.01 18.70
CA MET A 356 5.86 0.80 19.85
C MET A 356 7.01 0.14 20.60
N ILE A 357 8.04 0.91 20.90
CA ILE A 357 9.21 0.43 21.64
C ILE A 357 8.96 0.68 23.12
N ASN A 358 8.94 -0.39 23.92
CA ASN A 358 8.78 -0.27 25.36
C ASN A 358 10.15 -0.23 26.02
N THR A 359 10.62 0.96 26.38
CA THR A 359 11.87 1.17 27.06
C THR A 359 11.65 1.57 28.52
N ALA A 360 11.95 0.69 29.46
CA ALA A 360 11.75 0.87 30.90
C ALA A 360 10.32 1.27 31.32
N GLY A 361 9.30 0.79 30.58
CA GLY A 361 7.90 1.12 30.85
C GLY A 361 7.38 2.33 30.08
N GLU A 362 8.26 3.09 29.43
CA GLU A 362 7.87 4.20 28.55
C GLU A 362 7.68 3.71 27.12
N LEU A 363 6.60 4.17 26.46
CA LEU A 363 6.31 3.82 25.08
C LEU A 363 6.89 4.88 24.13
N VAL A 364 7.79 4.44 23.26
CA VAL A 364 8.40 5.27 22.21
C VAL A 364 7.80 4.94 20.86
N ALA A 365 7.31 5.96 20.19
CA ALA A 365 6.82 5.84 18.82
C ALA A 365 7.99 5.97 17.82
N PRO A 366 8.37 4.92 17.06
CA PRO A 366 9.44 5.02 16.08
C PRO A 366 9.31 6.20 15.11
N PRO A 367 8.13 6.55 14.57
CA PRO A 367 7.99 7.68 13.66
C PRO A 367 8.38 9.03 14.26
N THR A 368 8.22 9.21 15.58
CA THR A 368 8.65 10.44 16.27
C THR A 368 10.16 10.59 16.23
N VAL A 369 10.88 9.53 16.58
CA VAL A 369 12.34 9.50 16.56
C VAL A 369 12.89 9.56 15.13
N GLU A 370 12.27 8.86 14.18
CA GLU A 370 12.62 8.91 12.76
C GLU A 370 12.51 10.34 12.21
N ARG A 371 11.44 11.05 12.54
CA ARG A 371 11.24 12.47 12.15
C ARG A 371 12.30 13.36 12.73
N ALA A 372 12.62 13.20 14.01
CA ALA A 372 13.68 13.96 14.67
C ALA A 372 15.05 13.70 14.02
N LEU A 373 15.38 12.44 13.70
CA LEU A 373 16.61 12.11 13.00
C LEU A 373 16.68 12.77 11.61
N ARG A 374 15.57 12.72 10.83
CA ARG A 374 15.50 13.33 9.49
C ARG A 374 15.57 14.87 9.52
N SER A 375 15.33 15.52 10.65
CA SER A 375 15.50 16.99 10.79
C SER A 375 16.95 17.43 10.88
N LEU A 376 17.89 16.50 11.04
CA LEU A 376 19.33 16.80 11.06
C LEU A 376 19.89 16.82 9.63
N ASP A 377 20.61 17.86 9.26
CA ASP A 377 21.19 18.04 7.91
C ASP A 377 22.10 16.87 7.49
N VAL A 378 22.69 16.17 8.46
CA VAL A 378 23.56 15.01 8.23
C VAL A 378 22.81 13.71 7.91
N VAL A 379 21.47 13.68 8.05
CA VAL A 379 20.61 12.49 7.86
C VAL A 379 19.70 12.68 6.65
N SER A 380 19.78 11.79 5.68
CA SER A 380 18.83 11.78 4.56
C SER A 380 17.62 10.91 4.81
N ASP A 381 17.78 9.80 5.56
CA ASP A 381 16.67 8.93 5.93
C ASP A 381 16.98 8.13 7.21
N ALA A 382 15.94 7.66 7.91
CA ALA A 382 16.09 6.89 9.14
C ALA A 382 14.95 5.89 9.32
N LEU A 383 15.28 4.73 9.92
CA LEU A 383 14.33 3.70 10.34
C LEU A 383 14.66 3.28 11.76
N VAL A 384 13.69 3.43 12.66
CA VAL A 384 13.84 3.18 14.09
C VAL A 384 13.20 1.86 14.47
N VAL A 385 13.91 1.08 15.30
CA VAL A 385 13.49 -0.24 15.79
C VAL A 385 13.80 -0.38 17.28
N GLY A 386 12.99 -1.21 17.96
CA GLY A 386 13.30 -1.67 19.32
C GLY A 386 14.21 -2.89 19.27
N LEU A 387 15.32 -2.85 19.99
CA LEU A 387 16.18 -4.00 20.19
C LEU A 387 16.03 -4.52 21.62
N PRO A 388 16.01 -5.83 21.85
CA PRO A 388 16.00 -6.40 23.19
C PRO A 388 17.18 -5.88 24.02
N ASP A 389 16.93 -5.57 25.30
CA ASP A 389 17.93 -5.12 26.25
C ASP A 389 17.60 -5.63 27.67
N GLU A 390 18.58 -6.20 28.36
CA GLU A 390 18.37 -6.80 29.67
C GLU A 390 17.95 -5.80 30.75
N ARG A 391 18.38 -4.53 30.64
CA ARG A 391 18.12 -3.47 31.63
C ARG A 391 16.84 -2.71 31.35
N TRP A 392 16.55 -2.45 30.05
CA TRP A 392 15.50 -1.54 29.63
C TRP A 392 14.29 -2.27 29.02
N GLY A 393 14.34 -3.62 28.89
CA GLY A 393 13.40 -4.41 28.12
C GLY A 393 13.64 -4.26 26.62
N GLN A 394 13.56 -3.02 26.12
CA GLN A 394 13.99 -2.64 24.78
C GLN A 394 14.77 -1.33 24.81
N ILE A 395 15.67 -1.15 23.86
CA ILE A 395 16.34 0.12 23.56
C ILE A 395 15.93 0.64 22.18
N VAL A 396 15.93 1.95 22.03
CA VAL A 396 15.71 2.62 20.76
C VAL A 396 16.98 2.53 19.93
N ALA A 397 16.89 1.91 18.75
CA ALA A 397 17.97 1.79 17.79
C ALA A 397 17.55 2.36 16.43
N ALA A 398 18.49 2.94 15.68
CA ALA A 398 18.21 3.56 14.39
C ALA A 398 19.16 3.08 13.30
N LEU A 399 18.63 2.67 12.16
CA LEU A 399 19.34 2.67 10.89
C LEU A 399 19.26 4.08 10.32
N VAL A 400 20.38 4.61 9.85
CA VAL A 400 20.46 5.97 9.33
C VAL A 400 21.15 5.96 7.98
N VAL A 401 20.55 6.63 7.00
CA VAL A 401 21.18 6.91 5.71
C VAL A 401 21.78 8.31 5.77
N ALA A 402 23.09 8.41 5.56
CA ALA A 402 23.79 9.68 5.61
C ALA A 402 23.45 10.56 4.41
N SER A 403 23.22 11.85 4.64
CA SER A 403 23.20 12.88 3.59
C SER A 403 24.61 13.09 2.98
N PRO A 404 24.78 13.85 1.90
CA PRO A 404 26.10 14.25 1.42
C PRO A 404 26.96 14.91 2.52
N GLU A 405 26.35 15.75 3.34
CA GLU A 405 26.98 16.43 4.49
C GLU A 405 27.37 15.43 5.59
N GLY A 406 26.51 14.49 5.91
CA GLY A 406 26.78 13.42 6.86
C GLY A 406 27.91 12.49 6.42
N ARG A 407 27.99 12.19 5.12
CA ARG A 407 29.11 11.40 4.55
C ARG A 407 30.45 12.16 4.63
N ALA A 408 30.42 13.48 4.45
CA ALA A 408 31.60 14.32 4.58
C ALA A 408 32.08 14.48 6.04
N GLN A 409 31.17 14.28 7.01
CA GLN A 409 31.39 14.47 8.45
C GLN A 409 31.12 13.16 9.21
N ALA A 410 31.91 12.12 8.95
CA ALA A 410 31.67 10.77 9.53
C ALA A 410 31.52 10.75 11.05
N SER A 411 32.20 11.65 11.80
CA SER A 411 32.08 11.76 13.25
C SER A 411 30.70 12.23 13.73
N SER A 412 29.95 12.97 12.90
CA SER A 412 28.59 13.43 13.21
C SER A 412 27.55 12.32 13.12
N MET A 413 27.91 11.16 12.57
CA MET A 413 27.04 9.99 12.41
C MET A 413 27.17 8.97 13.54
N SER A 414 27.93 9.27 14.60
CA SER A 414 28.01 8.39 15.77
C SER A 414 26.72 8.44 16.59
N THR A 415 26.46 7.37 17.35
CA THR A 415 25.30 7.31 18.26
C THR A 415 25.27 8.48 19.23
N GLU A 416 26.44 8.82 19.78
CA GLU A 416 26.61 9.92 20.75
C GLU A 416 26.27 11.27 20.09
N ALA A 417 26.84 11.56 18.93
CA ALA A 417 26.65 12.82 18.21
C ALA A 417 25.19 13.04 17.82
N LEU A 418 24.53 12.03 17.22
CA LEU A 418 23.12 12.12 16.85
C LEU A 418 22.19 12.23 18.07
N SER A 419 22.48 11.48 19.14
CA SER A 419 21.73 11.59 20.40
C SER A 419 21.89 12.94 21.08
N GLU A 420 23.05 13.55 21.04
CA GLU A 420 23.30 14.86 21.59
C GLU A 420 22.60 15.95 20.78
N ALA A 421 22.68 15.88 19.46
CA ALA A 421 22.00 16.81 18.56
C ALA A 421 20.46 16.81 18.73
N LEU A 422 19.88 15.71 19.21
CA LEU A 422 18.45 15.57 19.44
C LEU A 422 18.03 15.73 20.92
N SER A 423 18.95 16.10 21.81
CA SER A 423 18.68 16.18 23.26
C SER A 423 17.57 17.17 23.63
N ASP A 424 17.39 18.22 22.83
CA ASP A 424 16.37 19.25 23.04
C ASP A 424 15.05 18.94 22.30
N THR A 425 15.05 17.88 21.44
CA THR A 425 13.90 17.51 20.61
C THR A 425 13.22 16.27 21.11
N LEU A 426 13.98 15.30 21.63
CA LEU A 426 13.49 14.01 22.09
C LEU A 426 13.49 13.93 23.62
N ALA A 427 12.46 13.27 24.16
CA ALA A 427 12.41 12.95 25.58
C ALA A 427 13.58 11.99 25.97
N PRO A 428 14.01 11.98 27.24
CA PRO A 428 15.14 11.15 27.67
C PRO A 428 15.00 9.65 27.37
N TRP A 429 13.77 9.13 27.35
CA TRP A 429 13.46 7.73 27.02
C TRP A 429 13.43 7.47 25.51
N GLU A 430 13.21 8.50 24.67
CA GLU A 430 13.25 8.40 23.20
C GLU A 430 14.68 8.44 22.64
N LYS A 431 15.66 8.65 23.51
CA LYS A 431 17.06 8.73 23.13
C LYS A 431 17.53 7.50 22.35
N VAL A 432 18.10 7.72 21.17
CA VAL A 432 18.69 6.65 20.35
C VAL A 432 19.95 6.12 21.06
N ARG A 433 19.98 4.83 21.31
CA ARG A 433 21.08 4.16 22.04
C ARG A 433 22.02 3.35 21.16
N ARG A 434 21.59 3.02 19.95
CA ARG A 434 22.43 2.38 18.92
C ARG A 434 22.09 2.97 17.56
N VAL A 435 23.12 3.32 16.80
CA VAL A 435 23.01 3.80 15.42
C VAL A 435 23.84 2.90 14.52
N LEU A 436 23.28 2.52 13.39
CA LEU A 436 24.00 1.87 12.30
C LEU A 436 23.78 2.68 11.02
N VAL A 437 24.87 3.16 10.43
CA VAL A 437 24.82 3.88 9.15
C VAL A 437 24.80 2.88 8.02
N VAL A 438 23.85 3.04 7.10
CA VAL A 438 23.63 2.16 5.95
C VAL A 438 23.56 2.97 4.66
N ASP A 439 23.82 2.33 3.52
CA ASP A 439 23.69 2.97 2.21
C ASP A 439 22.23 3.18 1.80
N SER A 440 21.34 2.29 2.24
CA SER A 440 19.90 2.37 2.02
C SER A 440 19.14 1.61 3.11
N LEU A 441 17.93 2.06 3.42
CA LEU A 441 17.05 1.35 4.35
C LEU A 441 16.54 0.03 3.74
N PRO A 442 16.46 -1.05 4.51
CA PRO A 442 15.80 -2.28 4.06
C PRO A 442 14.33 -2.02 3.81
N THR A 443 13.82 -2.58 2.70
CA THR A 443 12.42 -2.42 2.32
C THR A 443 11.74 -3.78 2.14
N THR A 444 10.45 -3.80 2.43
CA THR A 444 9.56 -4.94 2.13
C THR A 444 9.41 -5.09 0.61
N THR A 445 8.81 -6.19 0.17
CA THR A 445 8.44 -6.41 -1.24
C THR A 445 7.53 -5.33 -1.83
N THR A 446 6.91 -4.54 -0.96
CA THR A 446 6.01 -3.43 -1.32
C THR A 446 6.71 -2.08 -1.42
N GLY A 447 8.02 -2.04 -1.12
CA GLY A 447 8.81 -0.82 -1.09
C GLY A 447 8.67 0.00 0.19
N LYS A 448 7.96 -0.51 1.23
CA LYS A 448 7.89 0.13 2.55
C LYS A 448 9.12 -0.24 3.38
N PRO A 449 9.55 0.62 4.31
CA PRO A 449 10.61 0.26 5.26
C PRO A 449 10.31 -1.05 5.99
N ASP A 450 11.33 -1.91 6.13
CA ASP A 450 11.23 -3.22 6.78
C ASP A 450 11.92 -3.21 8.14
N PRO A 451 11.18 -3.00 9.26
CA PRO A 451 11.76 -2.97 10.60
C PRO A 451 12.30 -4.32 11.07
N VAL A 452 11.76 -5.42 10.54
CA VAL A 452 12.26 -6.77 10.91
C VAL A 452 13.64 -7.01 10.29
N ALA A 453 13.79 -6.68 9.02
CA ALA A 453 15.09 -6.73 8.37
C ALA A 453 16.09 -5.74 9.00
N ALA A 454 15.61 -4.53 9.37
CA ALA A 454 16.42 -3.53 10.05
C ALA A 454 16.96 -4.02 11.41
N ALA A 455 16.12 -4.63 12.24
CA ALA A 455 16.55 -5.15 13.53
C ALA A 455 17.66 -6.22 13.40
N ARG A 456 17.55 -7.10 12.39
CA ARG A 456 18.56 -8.14 12.12
C ARG A 456 19.94 -7.59 11.76
N LEU A 457 20.03 -6.39 11.21
CA LEU A 457 21.32 -5.76 10.87
C LEU A 457 22.12 -5.37 12.12
N PHE A 458 21.47 -5.26 13.28
CA PHE A 458 22.15 -5.00 14.54
C PHE A 458 22.72 -6.26 15.21
N ASP A 459 22.34 -7.45 14.74
CA ASP A 459 22.82 -8.75 15.25
C ASP A 459 24.08 -9.21 14.49
N SER A 460 24.44 -8.53 13.39
CA SER A 460 25.61 -8.81 12.56
C SER A 460 26.79 -7.89 12.94
#